data_7e31d59571569563ee4a259f039ce553
#
_entry.id   7e31d59571569563ee4a259f039ce553
#
_cell.length_a   1.000
_cell.length_b   1.000
_cell.length_c   1.000
_cell.angle_alpha   90.00
_cell.angle_beta   90.00
_cell.angle_gamma   90.00
#
_symmetry.space_group_name_H-M   'P 1'
#
loop_
_entity.id
_entity.type
_entity.pdbx_description
1 polymer ?
#
loop_
_entity_poly.entity_id
_entity_poly.type
_entity_poly.pdbx_seq_one_letter_code
_entity_poly.pdbx_strand_id
1 'polypeptide(L)'
;DGVNTFIKDLYADFDIYDNYLKFFDKDFVSPLSRTGINVYNYVLNDSMYIDNKWCYNIVYYPRRKNELTFKGDFWVNDTTFAIKKINLEASKSANINWVKEIYIEQEYEVMNDSVFLLKRDYMMSDFSFSKKEESKGVYGKRTTLAKNHKFDIKKDDKFYKKEVNFYDNAIYNKPDEYWEENRFEALNKNEAGIYKMLDTLKEVPRFKRIY
;
A
#
# COMPACT_ATOMS: atom_id res chain seq x y z
N ASP A 1 -0.72 1.94 23.14
CA ASP A 1 -1.43 2.80 22.16
C ASP A 1 -0.70 2.96 20.83
N GLY A 2 0.64 3.14 20.77
CA GLY A 2 1.38 3.39 19.53
C GLY A 2 1.35 2.26 18.52
N VAL A 3 1.39 1.00 18.95
CA VAL A 3 1.37 -0.18 18.06
C VAL A 3 0.00 -0.32 17.37
N ASN A 4 -1.08 -0.07 18.08
CA ASN A 4 -2.44 -0.16 17.53
C ASN A 4 -2.71 0.94 16.49
N THR A 5 -2.20 2.15 16.71
CA THR A 5 -2.28 3.25 15.74
C THR A 5 -1.49 2.87 14.48
N PHE A 6 -0.30 2.32 14.66
CA PHE A 6 0.53 1.84 13.58
C PHE A 6 -0.16 0.78 12.72
N ILE A 7 -0.75 -0.24 13.35
CA ILE A 7 -1.48 -1.29 12.63
C ILE A 7 -2.64 -0.68 11.84
N LYS A 8 -3.40 0.27 12.42
CA LYS A 8 -4.47 0.95 11.71
C LYS A 8 -3.98 1.69 10.47
N ASP A 9 -2.85 2.37 10.57
CA ASP A 9 -2.29 3.13 9.44
C ASP A 9 -1.76 2.22 8.33
N LEU A 10 -1.26 1.01 8.66
CA LEU A 10 -0.93 0.00 7.65
C LEU A 10 -2.15 -0.46 6.84
N TYR A 11 -3.35 -0.38 7.45
CA TYR A 11 -4.60 -0.79 6.80
C TYR A 11 -5.43 0.40 6.31
N ALA A 12 -4.89 1.60 6.34
CA ALA A 12 -5.56 2.76 5.78
C ALA A 12 -5.72 2.60 4.27
N ASP A 13 -6.93 2.84 3.80
CA ASP A 13 -7.21 2.97 2.38
C ASP A 13 -6.96 4.42 1.96
N PHE A 14 -6.40 4.59 0.77
CA PHE A 14 -6.19 5.90 0.18
C PHE A 14 -6.39 5.83 -1.33
N ASP A 15 -6.85 6.93 -1.90
CA ASP A 15 -6.97 7.11 -3.33
C ASP A 15 -5.78 7.94 -3.84
N ILE A 16 -4.99 7.39 -4.77
CA ILE A 16 -3.83 8.10 -5.34
C ILE A 16 -4.23 9.39 -6.06
N TYR A 17 -5.47 9.51 -6.49
CA TYR A 17 -6.00 10.70 -7.16
C TYR A 17 -6.43 11.81 -6.19
N ASP A 18 -6.46 11.54 -4.89
CA ASP A 18 -6.65 12.58 -3.88
C ASP A 18 -5.50 13.58 -3.88
N ASN A 19 -5.78 14.82 -3.51
CA ASN A 19 -4.73 15.84 -3.43
C ASN A 19 -3.71 15.56 -2.33
N TYR A 20 -4.16 14.92 -1.25
CA TYR A 20 -3.34 14.55 -0.10
C TYR A 20 -3.57 13.09 0.26
N LEU A 21 -2.48 12.38 0.48
CA LEU A 21 -2.49 11.00 0.96
C LEU A 21 -2.13 11.00 2.44
N LYS A 22 -3.02 10.48 3.28
CA LYS A 22 -2.84 10.52 4.73
C LYS A 22 -2.15 9.25 5.24
N PHE A 23 -0.99 9.42 5.87
CA PHE A 23 -0.23 8.36 6.53
C PHE A 23 0.31 8.85 7.87
N PHE A 24 0.11 8.08 8.94
CA PHE A 24 0.63 8.38 10.29
C PHE A 24 0.28 9.82 10.77
N ASP A 25 -0.99 10.18 10.59
CA ASP A 25 -1.52 11.52 10.90
C ASP A 25 -0.82 12.68 10.16
N LYS A 26 -0.18 12.39 9.03
CA LYS A 26 0.45 13.37 8.16
C LYS A 26 -0.17 13.34 6.77
N ASP A 27 -0.36 14.52 6.21
CA ASP A 27 -0.89 14.71 4.86
C ASP A 27 0.28 14.91 3.88
N PHE A 28 0.50 13.90 3.03
CA PHE A 28 1.48 13.96 1.97
C PHE A 28 0.85 14.47 0.69
N VAL A 29 1.49 15.39 0.00
CA VAL A 29 1.01 15.84 -1.31
C VAL A 29 1.12 14.69 -2.31
N SER A 30 0.01 14.32 -2.94
CA SER A 30 0.01 13.31 -4.00
C SER A 30 0.77 13.83 -5.24
N PRO A 31 1.58 12.99 -5.90
CA PRO A 31 2.18 13.36 -7.19
C PRO A 31 1.14 13.56 -8.29
N LEU A 32 -0.08 13.06 -8.12
CA LEU A 32 -1.19 13.22 -9.06
C LEU A 32 -2.12 14.40 -8.69
N SER A 33 -1.81 15.11 -7.60
CA SER A 33 -2.62 16.23 -7.14
C SER A 33 -2.61 17.40 -8.12
N ARG A 34 -3.64 18.24 -8.04
CA ARG A 34 -3.72 19.49 -8.82
C ARG A 34 -2.54 20.45 -8.55
N THR A 35 -1.99 20.39 -7.35
CA THR A 35 -0.85 21.20 -6.93
C THR A 35 0.49 20.51 -7.17
N GLY A 36 0.48 19.25 -7.60
CA GLY A 36 1.66 18.43 -7.81
C GLY A 36 2.71 19.08 -8.68
N ILE A 37 2.31 19.77 -9.73
CA ILE A 37 3.23 20.51 -10.64
C ILE A 37 4.06 21.58 -9.93
N ASN A 38 3.60 22.14 -8.82
CA ASN A 38 4.31 23.13 -8.03
C ASN A 38 5.26 22.49 -6.99
N VAL A 39 5.02 21.23 -6.66
CA VAL A 39 5.69 20.49 -5.59
C VAL A 39 6.73 19.53 -6.13
N TYR A 40 6.47 18.92 -7.29
CA TYR A 40 7.31 17.91 -7.90
C TYR A 40 7.93 18.36 -9.22
N ASN A 41 9.08 17.77 -9.55
CA ASN A 41 9.59 17.68 -10.91
C ASN A 41 9.12 16.36 -11.50
N TYR A 42 8.80 16.38 -12.80
CA TYR A 42 8.39 15.19 -13.56
C TYR A 42 9.30 15.00 -14.76
N VAL A 43 9.71 13.78 -15.01
CA VAL A 43 10.60 13.41 -16.12
C VAL A 43 10.00 12.23 -16.84
N LEU A 44 9.77 12.36 -18.15
CA LEU A 44 9.45 11.23 -18.99
C LEU A 44 10.69 10.33 -19.08
N ASN A 45 10.55 9.09 -18.62
CA ASN A 45 11.65 8.15 -18.52
C ASN A 45 11.58 7.08 -19.62
N ASP A 46 10.40 6.50 -19.84
CA ASP A 46 10.22 5.36 -20.76
C ASP A 46 8.79 5.29 -21.30
N SER A 47 8.56 4.39 -22.25
CA SER A 47 7.23 4.07 -22.73
C SER A 47 7.16 2.63 -23.22
N MET A 48 6.07 1.93 -22.91
CA MET A 48 5.86 0.53 -23.31
C MET A 48 4.40 0.12 -23.31
N TYR A 49 4.11 -1.02 -23.88
CA TYR A 49 2.81 -1.67 -23.74
C TYR A 49 2.72 -2.41 -22.39
N ILE A 50 1.67 -2.12 -21.62
CA ILE A 50 1.29 -2.85 -20.40
C ILE A 50 -0.15 -3.31 -20.59
N ASP A 51 -0.40 -4.62 -20.59
CA ASP A 51 -1.72 -5.22 -20.84
C ASP A 51 -2.42 -4.64 -22.08
N ASN A 52 -1.70 -4.62 -23.21
CA ASN A 52 -2.15 -4.07 -24.49
C ASN A 52 -2.52 -2.57 -24.51
N LYS A 53 -2.11 -1.81 -23.51
CA LYS A 53 -2.27 -0.36 -23.45
C LYS A 53 -0.90 0.31 -23.51
N TRP A 54 -0.72 1.27 -24.43
CA TRP A 54 0.51 2.06 -24.47
C TRP A 54 0.55 2.98 -23.25
N CYS A 55 1.65 2.95 -22.51
CA CYS A 55 1.84 3.71 -21.31
C CYS A 55 3.17 4.44 -21.32
N TYR A 56 3.17 5.63 -20.73
CA TYR A 56 4.38 6.40 -20.45
C TYR A 56 4.79 6.24 -19.00
N ASN A 57 6.07 6.03 -18.75
CA ASN A 57 6.66 6.06 -17.42
C ASN A 57 7.10 7.48 -17.07
N ILE A 58 6.54 8.03 -16.03
CA ILE A 58 6.88 9.35 -15.49
C ILE A 58 7.53 9.16 -14.13
N VAL A 59 8.81 9.51 -14.05
CA VAL A 59 9.53 9.62 -12.77
C VAL A 59 9.24 10.97 -12.13
N TYR A 60 9.00 10.99 -10.84
CA TYR A 60 8.77 12.22 -10.10
C TYR A 60 9.59 12.28 -8.81
N TYR A 61 9.97 13.49 -8.40
CA TYR A 61 10.71 13.76 -7.18
C TYR A 61 10.43 15.18 -6.68
N PRO A 62 10.53 15.42 -5.35
CA PRO A 62 10.24 16.71 -4.75
C PRO A 62 11.14 17.83 -5.30
N ARG A 63 10.58 19.02 -5.48
CA ARG A 63 11.35 20.25 -5.81
C ARG A 63 12.11 20.78 -4.61
N ARG A 64 11.59 20.57 -3.39
CA ARG A 64 12.14 21.10 -2.15
C ARG A 64 12.36 19.98 -1.14
N LYS A 65 13.34 20.18 -0.28
CA LYS A 65 13.57 19.31 0.88
C LYS A 65 12.61 19.67 2.01
N ASN A 66 12.40 18.74 2.94
CA ASN A 66 11.60 18.93 4.17
C ASN A 66 10.09 19.15 3.95
N GLU A 67 9.57 18.80 2.80
CA GLU A 67 8.13 18.74 2.55
C GLU A 67 7.62 17.28 2.71
N LEU A 68 6.35 17.13 3.11
CA LEU A 68 5.69 15.83 3.17
C LEU A 68 5.31 15.42 1.74
N THR A 69 6.23 14.75 1.09
CA THR A 69 6.18 14.41 -0.33
C THR A 69 6.72 13.01 -0.57
N PHE A 70 6.47 12.50 -1.76
CA PHE A 70 7.00 11.23 -2.25
C PHE A 70 8.03 11.46 -3.35
N LYS A 71 8.79 10.41 -3.64
CA LYS A 71 9.52 10.21 -4.89
C LYS A 71 9.12 8.87 -5.46
N GLY A 72 9.25 8.68 -6.75
CA GLY A 72 8.91 7.41 -7.40
C GLY A 72 8.64 7.58 -8.88
N ASP A 73 7.82 6.70 -9.40
CA ASP A 73 7.39 6.71 -10.78
C ASP A 73 5.95 6.22 -10.93
N PHE A 74 5.33 6.57 -12.04
CA PHE A 74 4.05 6.00 -12.41
C PHE A 74 3.97 5.74 -13.92
N TRP A 75 3.18 4.75 -14.27
CA TRP A 75 2.83 4.43 -15.64
C TRP A 75 1.44 4.94 -15.93
N VAL A 76 1.33 5.83 -16.90
CA VAL A 76 0.08 6.46 -17.30
C VAL A 76 -0.28 6.05 -18.73
N ASN A 77 -1.53 5.64 -18.94
CA ASN A 77 -2.02 5.30 -20.28
C ASN A 77 -2.13 6.55 -21.15
N ASP A 78 -1.71 6.45 -22.40
CA ASP A 78 -1.62 7.56 -23.36
C ASP A 78 -2.98 8.12 -23.80
N THR A 79 -4.01 7.32 -23.73
CA THR A 79 -5.35 7.66 -24.25
C THR A 79 -6.28 8.13 -23.14
N THR A 80 -6.33 7.41 -22.04
CA THR A 80 -7.26 7.68 -20.93
C THR A 80 -6.64 8.50 -19.82
N PHE A 81 -5.31 8.63 -19.80
CA PHE A 81 -4.52 9.23 -18.72
C PHE A 81 -4.70 8.55 -17.36
N ALA A 82 -5.29 7.36 -17.34
CA ALA A 82 -5.42 6.57 -16.13
C ALA A 82 -4.09 5.94 -15.74
N ILE A 83 -3.85 5.83 -14.44
CA ILE A 83 -2.66 5.21 -13.89
C ILE A 83 -2.78 3.69 -14.00
N LYS A 84 -1.76 3.06 -14.56
CA LYS A 84 -1.62 1.61 -14.65
C LYS A 84 -0.83 1.02 -13.50
N LYS A 85 0.20 1.74 -13.07
CA LYS A 85 1.04 1.40 -11.93
C LYS A 85 1.60 2.67 -11.33
N ILE A 86 1.76 2.70 -10.02
CA ILE A 86 2.42 3.80 -9.29
C ILE A 86 3.28 3.26 -8.15
N ASN A 87 4.45 3.83 -7.98
CA ASN A 87 5.35 3.63 -6.86
C ASN A 87 5.49 4.93 -6.08
N LEU A 88 5.30 4.87 -4.77
CA LEU A 88 5.40 6.00 -3.85
C LEU A 88 6.40 5.64 -2.76
N GLU A 89 7.51 6.35 -2.68
CA GLU A 89 8.46 6.25 -1.58
C GLU A 89 8.47 7.59 -0.84
N ALA A 90 8.20 7.57 0.47
CA ALA A 90 8.23 8.80 1.26
C ALA A 90 9.62 9.42 1.21
N SER A 91 9.68 10.73 0.98
CA SER A 91 10.95 11.45 0.97
C SER A 91 11.64 11.30 2.34
N LYS A 92 12.93 10.96 2.34
CA LYS A 92 13.75 10.86 3.56
C LYS A 92 13.80 12.15 4.39
N SER A 93 13.47 13.26 3.77
CA SER A 93 13.35 14.56 4.43
C SER A 93 12.00 14.76 5.13
N ALA A 94 11.02 13.91 4.89
CA ALA A 94 9.77 13.92 5.62
C ALA A 94 10.04 13.43 7.05
N ASN A 95 10.05 14.36 8.01
CA ASN A 95 10.27 14.00 9.41
C ASN A 95 9.00 13.38 10.00
N ILE A 96 8.84 12.09 9.79
CA ILE A 96 7.75 11.32 10.36
C ILE A 96 8.30 10.62 11.60
N ASN A 97 7.81 11.02 12.78
CA ASN A 97 8.23 10.42 14.04
C ASN A 97 8.08 8.88 13.97
N TRP A 98 9.15 8.16 14.30
CA TRP A 98 9.21 6.71 14.38
C TRP A 98 9.17 5.93 13.04
N VAL A 99 8.87 6.58 11.90
CA VAL A 99 8.83 5.95 10.59
C VAL A 99 10.09 6.35 9.82
N LYS A 100 10.91 5.37 9.44
CA LYS A 100 12.11 5.58 8.63
C LYS A 100 11.79 5.57 7.14
N GLU A 101 10.86 4.72 6.73
CA GLU A 101 10.55 4.49 5.34
C GLU A 101 9.07 4.13 5.17
N ILE A 102 8.46 4.66 4.13
CA ILE A 102 7.16 4.23 3.61
C ILE A 102 7.36 3.98 2.13
N TYR A 103 7.01 2.78 1.69
CA TYR A 103 6.98 2.40 0.29
C TYR A 103 5.62 1.83 -0.05
N ILE A 104 5.04 2.30 -1.14
CA ILE A 104 3.73 1.87 -1.62
C ILE A 104 3.85 1.58 -3.10
N GLU A 105 3.25 0.49 -3.54
CA GLU A 105 3.09 0.11 -4.94
C GLU A 105 1.64 -0.23 -5.19
N GLN A 106 1.02 0.43 -6.18
CA GLN A 106 -0.31 0.08 -6.63
C GLN A 106 -0.29 -0.28 -8.11
N GLU A 107 -0.98 -1.38 -8.44
CA GLU A 107 -1.20 -1.83 -9.81
C GLU A 107 -2.70 -1.87 -10.10
N TYR A 108 -3.06 -1.44 -11.31
CA TYR A 108 -4.44 -1.39 -11.78
C TYR A 108 -4.64 -2.31 -12.98
N GLU A 109 -5.73 -3.05 -12.99
CA GLU A 109 -6.14 -3.82 -14.16
C GLU A 109 -7.16 -3.04 -14.99
N VAL A 110 -7.16 -3.32 -16.29
CA VAL A 110 -8.10 -2.68 -17.22
C VAL A 110 -9.25 -3.63 -17.48
N MET A 111 -10.46 -3.17 -17.21
CA MET A 111 -11.70 -3.88 -17.52
C MET A 111 -12.47 -3.14 -18.60
N ASN A 112 -13.08 -3.89 -19.51
CA ASN A 112 -13.92 -3.33 -20.60
C ASN A 112 -13.21 -2.20 -21.37
N ASP A 113 -11.88 -2.34 -21.58
CA ASP A 113 -11.02 -1.40 -22.31
C ASP A 113 -10.87 0.02 -21.75
N SER A 114 -11.64 0.42 -20.75
CA SER A 114 -11.67 1.81 -20.28
C SER A 114 -11.69 1.99 -18.77
N VAL A 115 -12.04 0.97 -18.00
CA VAL A 115 -12.16 1.05 -16.55
C VAL A 115 -10.90 0.49 -15.92
N PHE A 116 -10.20 1.33 -15.15
CA PHE A 116 -9.00 0.94 -14.41
C PHE A 116 -9.38 0.72 -12.94
N LEU A 117 -9.18 -0.50 -12.45
CA LEU A 117 -9.52 -0.90 -11.09
C LEU A 117 -8.28 -1.40 -10.36
N LEU A 118 -8.21 -1.08 -9.08
CA LEU A 118 -7.13 -1.54 -8.23
C LEU A 118 -7.08 -3.08 -8.23
N LYS A 119 -5.95 -3.63 -8.65
CA LYS A 119 -5.65 -5.06 -8.68
C LYS A 119 -4.81 -5.48 -7.49
N ARG A 120 -3.78 -4.69 -7.21
CA ARG A 120 -2.81 -4.96 -6.16
C ARG A 120 -2.40 -3.67 -5.47
N ASP A 121 -2.41 -3.68 -4.16
CA ASP A 121 -1.85 -2.63 -3.32
C ASP A 121 -0.86 -3.27 -2.34
N TYR A 122 0.39 -2.85 -2.44
CA TYR A 122 1.47 -3.26 -1.55
C TYR A 122 1.96 -2.06 -0.77
N MET A 123 2.05 -2.21 0.53
CA MET A 123 2.61 -1.21 1.43
C MET A 123 3.66 -1.83 2.33
N MET A 124 4.79 -1.17 2.45
CA MET A 124 5.84 -1.48 3.42
C MET A 124 6.16 -0.23 4.23
N SER A 125 6.33 -0.42 5.52
CA SER A 125 6.78 0.64 6.41
C SER A 125 7.86 0.13 7.34
N ASP A 126 8.96 0.89 7.46
CA ASP A 126 10.04 0.62 8.43
C ASP A 126 9.85 1.53 9.66
N PHE A 127 9.66 0.89 10.80
CA PHE A 127 9.52 1.56 12.09
C PHE A 127 10.76 1.36 12.92
N SER A 128 11.27 2.46 13.44
CA SER A 128 12.38 2.44 14.38
C SER A 128 12.01 3.14 15.67
N PHE A 129 12.07 2.42 16.76
CA PHE A 129 11.88 2.99 18.10
C PHE A 129 13.08 3.81 18.59
N SER A 130 14.11 3.94 17.78
CA SER A 130 15.32 4.69 18.10
C SER A 130 15.75 5.59 16.96
N LYS A 131 16.22 6.79 17.29
CA LYS A 131 16.80 7.74 16.32
C LYS A 131 18.18 7.31 15.80
N LYS A 132 18.78 6.26 16.37
CA LYS A 132 20.08 5.74 15.90
C LYS A 132 19.88 4.95 14.62
N GLU A 133 20.67 5.23 13.59
CA GLU A 133 20.61 4.56 12.29
C GLU A 133 20.78 3.04 12.38
N GLU A 134 21.57 2.57 13.35
CA GLU A 134 21.86 1.14 13.57
C GLU A 134 20.76 0.41 14.37
N SER A 135 19.69 1.08 14.80
CA SER A 135 18.64 0.40 15.57
C SER A 135 17.84 -0.53 14.69
N LYS A 136 17.65 -1.76 15.17
CA LYS A 136 16.76 -2.74 14.54
C LYS A 136 15.34 -2.15 14.49
N GLY A 137 14.81 -1.97 13.26
CA GLY A 137 13.44 -1.56 13.03
C GLY A 137 12.50 -2.75 12.97
N VAL A 138 11.21 -2.46 13.01
CA VAL A 138 10.14 -3.42 12.72
C VAL A 138 9.54 -3.07 11.36
N TYR A 139 9.56 -4.02 10.44
CA TYR A 139 8.95 -3.86 9.13
C TYR A 139 7.49 -4.32 9.18
N GLY A 140 6.58 -3.41 8.87
CA GLY A 140 5.19 -3.75 8.57
C GLY A 140 5.01 -3.89 7.06
N LYS A 141 4.39 -4.98 6.61
CA LYS A 141 4.08 -5.22 5.20
C LYS A 141 2.61 -5.60 5.05
N ARG A 142 1.95 -5.03 4.07
CA ARG A 142 0.59 -5.38 3.68
C ARG A 142 0.55 -5.59 2.17
N THR A 143 -0.12 -6.64 1.74
CA THR A 143 -0.51 -6.83 0.34
C THR A 143 -2.02 -7.03 0.29
N THR A 144 -2.71 -6.17 -0.43
CA THR A 144 -4.13 -6.28 -0.72
C THR A 144 -4.31 -6.61 -2.19
N LEU A 145 -5.10 -7.63 -2.47
CA LEU A 145 -5.42 -8.08 -3.82
C LEU A 145 -6.92 -8.03 -4.04
N ALA A 146 -7.33 -7.41 -5.13
CA ALA A 146 -8.72 -7.31 -5.55
C ALA A 146 -8.94 -8.14 -6.81
N LYS A 147 -9.98 -8.97 -6.82
CA LYS A 147 -10.38 -9.82 -7.95
C LYS A 147 -11.90 -9.86 -8.07
N ASN A 148 -12.36 -10.31 -9.22
CA ASN A 148 -13.79 -10.57 -9.48
C ASN A 148 -14.66 -9.32 -9.27
N HIS A 149 -14.20 -8.19 -9.77
CA HIS A 149 -14.95 -6.95 -9.74
C HIS A 149 -16.33 -7.12 -10.39
N LYS A 150 -17.36 -6.67 -9.70
CA LYS A 150 -18.75 -6.76 -10.18
C LYS A 150 -19.35 -5.36 -10.22
N PHE A 151 -19.88 -4.99 -11.38
CA PHE A 151 -20.58 -3.74 -11.61
C PHE A 151 -22.07 -3.93 -11.46
N ASP A 152 -22.78 -2.84 -11.30
CA ASP A 152 -24.25 -2.77 -11.28
C ASP A 152 -24.95 -3.60 -10.18
N ILE A 153 -24.19 -4.02 -9.15
CA ILE A 153 -24.80 -4.65 -7.97
C ILE A 153 -25.13 -3.56 -6.96
N LYS A 154 -26.38 -3.12 -7.00
CA LYS A 154 -26.88 -2.16 -6.02
C LYS A 154 -27.05 -2.86 -4.66
N LYS A 155 -26.32 -2.39 -3.65
CA LYS A 155 -26.49 -2.76 -2.25
C LYS A 155 -27.21 -1.64 -1.50
N ASP A 156 -27.72 -1.95 -0.31
CA ASP A 156 -28.31 -0.94 0.55
C ASP A 156 -27.25 0.02 1.12
N ASP A 157 -27.68 1.20 1.58
CA ASP A 157 -26.76 2.20 2.13
C ASP A 157 -26.00 1.71 3.38
N LYS A 158 -26.56 0.74 4.09
CA LYS A 158 -25.90 0.15 5.28
C LYS A 158 -24.70 -0.69 4.90
N PHE A 159 -24.74 -1.32 3.72
CA PHE A 159 -23.60 -2.10 3.21
C PHE A 159 -22.40 -1.18 2.96
N TYR A 160 -22.61 -0.01 2.36
CA TYR A 160 -21.54 0.94 2.02
C TYR A 160 -21.03 1.76 3.22
N LYS A 161 -21.78 1.77 4.33
CA LYS A 161 -21.36 2.43 5.58
C LYS A 161 -20.52 1.56 6.50
N LYS A 162 -20.36 0.27 6.17
CA LYS A 162 -19.49 -0.63 6.94
C LYS A 162 -18.03 -0.31 6.62
N GLU A 163 -17.20 -0.36 7.67
CA GLU A 163 -15.75 -0.32 7.47
C GLU A 163 -15.33 -1.47 6.56
N VAL A 164 -14.61 -1.15 5.49
CA VAL A 164 -14.14 -2.14 4.50
C VAL A 164 -13.15 -3.11 5.15
N ASN A 165 -12.39 -2.63 6.13
CA ASN A 165 -11.36 -3.39 6.85
C ASN A 165 -11.89 -3.91 8.20
N PHE A 166 -13.01 -4.63 8.18
CA PHE A 166 -13.50 -5.30 9.37
C PHE A 166 -12.75 -6.62 9.58
N TYR A 167 -11.97 -6.68 10.65
CA TYR A 167 -11.24 -7.89 11.05
C TYR A 167 -12.12 -8.72 11.99
N ASP A 168 -12.67 -9.80 11.45
CA ASP A 168 -13.26 -10.84 12.29
C ASP A 168 -12.13 -11.72 12.83
N ASN A 169 -12.05 -11.85 14.17
CA ASN A 169 -11.09 -12.73 14.82
C ASN A 169 -11.18 -14.18 14.31
N ALA A 170 -12.32 -14.60 13.78
CA ALA A 170 -12.51 -15.89 13.16
C ALA A 170 -11.61 -16.11 11.92
N ILE A 171 -11.17 -15.06 11.25
CA ILE A 171 -10.26 -15.13 10.09
C ILE A 171 -8.89 -15.66 10.52
N TYR A 172 -8.39 -15.21 11.66
CA TYR A 172 -7.07 -15.62 12.17
C TYR A 172 -6.99 -17.08 12.62
N ASN A 173 -8.16 -17.72 12.82
CA ASN A 173 -8.28 -19.12 13.26
C ASN A 173 -8.66 -20.07 12.12
N LYS A 174 -8.56 -19.63 10.86
CA LYS A 174 -8.79 -20.51 9.70
C LYS A 174 -7.65 -21.51 9.55
N PRO A 175 -7.96 -22.78 9.21
CA PRO A 175 -6.94 -23.79 8.97
C PRO A 175 -6.09 -23.47 7.72
N ASP A 176 -4.91 -24.10 7.65
CA ASP A 176 -3.97 -23.86 6.55
C ASP A 176 -4.57 -24.19 5.18
N GLU A 177 -5.39 -25.25 5.09
CA GLU A 177 -6.08 -25.65 3.87
C GLU A 177 -6.98 -24.52 3.33
N TYR A 178 -7.66 -23.78 4.23
CA TYR A 178 -8.45 -22.63 3.82
C TYR A 178 -7.57 -21.57 3.14
N TRP A 179 -6.38 -21.31 3.68
CA TRP A 179 -5.48 -20.32 3.13
C TRP A 179 -4.84 -20.78 1.83
N GLU A 180 -4.53 -22.08 1.67
CA GLU A 180 -4.03 -22.63 0.41
C GLU A 180 -5.04 -22.47 -0.73
N GLU A 181 -6.32 -22.69 -0.46
CA GLU A 181 -7.38 -22.56 -1.46
C GLU A 181 -7.79 -21.11 -1.75
N ASN A 182 -7.71 -20.22 -0.76
CA ASN A 182 -8.26 -18.85 -0.86
C ASN A 182 -7.19 -17.77 -1.06
N ARG A 183 -5.92 -18.08 -0.98
CA ARG A 183 -4.88 -17.10 -1.30
C ARG A 183 -4.89 -16.75 -2.78
N PHE A 184 -4.87 -15.47 -3.08
CA PHE A 184 -4.81 -14.99 -4.47
C PHE A 184 -3.41 -15.09 -5.08
N GLU A 185 -2.37 -15.04 -4.24
CA GLU A 185 -0.96 -15.23 -4.61
C GLU A 185 -0.30 -16.20 -3.64
N ALA A 186 0.59 -17.04 -4.15
CA ALA A 186 1.41 -17.89 -3.31
C ALA A 186 2.36 -17.05 -2.44
N LEU A 187 2.56 -17.48 -1.19
CA LEU A 187 3.55 -16.83 -0.33
C LEU A 187 4.96 -17.02 -0.90
N ASN A 188 5.73 -15.95 -0.90
CA ASN A 188 7.15 -16.09 -1.16
C ASN A 188 7.87 -16.77 0.04
N LYS A 189 9.11 -17.18 -0.18
CA LYS A 189 9.89 -17.92 0.82
C LYS A 189 10.02 -17.18 2.17
N ASN A 190 10.17 -15.86 2.12
CA ASN A 190 10.31 -15.04 3.32
C ASN A 190 8.99 -14.92 4.07
N GLU A 191 7.89 -14.70 3.37
CA GLU A 191 6.54 -14.64 3.92
C GLU A 191 6.16 -15.97 4.59
N ALA A 192 6.35 -17.08 3.89
CA ALA A 192 6.12 -18.41 4.46
C ALA A 192 6.97 -18.66 5.71
N GLY A 193 8.22 -18.18 5.71
CA GLY A 193 9.10 -18.24 6.87
C GLY A 193 8.58 -17.44 8.07
N ILE A 194 7.99 -16.26 7.83
CA ILE A 194 7.39 -15.43 8.90
C ILE A 194 6.18 -16.13 9.50
N TYR A 195 5.26 -16.68 8.71
CA TYR A 195 4.10 -17.40 9.21
C TYR A 195 4.52 -18.60 10.07
N LYS A 196 5.46 -19.43 9.57
CA LYS A 196 5.99 -20.55 10.33
C LYS A 196 6.66 -20.11 11.64
N MET A 197 7.36 -18.99 11.65
CA MET A 197 7.94 -18.43 12.86
C MET A 197 6.86 -18.00 13.86
N LEU A 198 5.82 -17.32 13.40
CA LEU A 198 4.71 -16.87 14.23
C LEU A 198 3.98 -18.05 14.85
N ASP A 199 3.72 -19.13 14.10
CA ASP A 199 3.10 -20.35 14.63
C ASP A 199 3.98 -21.02 15.69
N THR A 200 5.29 -21.07 15.45
CA THR A 200 6.24 -21.56 16.46
C THR A 200 6.22 -20.70 17.72
N LEU A 201 6.12 -19.37 17.60
CA LEU A 201 6.08 -18.46 18.74
C LEU A 201 4.79 -18.63 19.58
N LYS A 202 3.65 -18.92 18.95
CA LYS A 202 2.39 -19.23 19.65
C LYS A 202 2.52 -20.45 20.58
N GLU A 203 3.37 -21.40 20.23
CA GLU A 203 3.63 -22.60 21.03
C GLU A 203 4.55 -22.36 22.23
N VAL A 204 5.32 -21.29 22.23
CA VAL A 204 6.27 -20.96 23.32
C VAL A 204 5.51 -20.41 24.55
N PRO A 205 5.59 -21.06 25.75
CA PRO A 205 4.82 -20.66 26.92
C PRO A 205 5.03 -19.20 27.38
N ARG A 206 6.21 -18.65 27.09
CA ARG A 206 6.56 -17.26 27.46
C ARG A 206 5.77 -16.23 26.63
N PHE A 207 5.39 -16.58 25.41
CA PHE A 207 4.62 -15.72 24.51
C PHE A 207 3.11 -15.95 24.62
N LYS A 208 2.65 -17.11 25.11
CA LYS A 208 1.22 -17.41 25.41
C LYS A 208 0.57 -16.43 26.43
N ARG A 209 1.36 -15.61 27.13
CA ARG A 209 0.87 -14.59 28.07
C ARG A 209 0.67 -13.21 27.44
N ILE A 210 1.04 -13.05 26.18
CA ILE A 210 1.01 -11.74 25.49
C ILE A 210 -0.16 -11.68 24.48
N TYR A 211 -0.72 -12.84 24.12
CA TYR A 211 -1.88 -12.97 23.21
C TYR A 211 -3.15 -13.38 23.98
#